data_57cd87f3294c37cbbab27e1be2a51974
#
_entry.id   57cd87f3294c37cbbab27e1be2a51974
#
_cell.length_a   1.000
_cell.length_b   1.000
_cell.length_c   1.000
_cell.angle_alpha   90.00
_cell.angle_beta   90.00
_cell.angle_gamma   90.00
#
_symmetry.space_group_name_H-M   'P 1'
#
loop_
_entity.id
_entity.type
_entity.pdbx_description
1 polymer ?
#
loop_
_entity_poly.entity_id
_entity_poly.type
_entity_poly.pdbx_seq_one_letter_code
_entity_poly.pdbx_strand_id
1 'polypeptide(L)'
;MITGRLEGGISMKYKILIIGEDYSNVNDIYDQFGKIYEVLISSPIAADISAHVNYFRPDMIMLSLEGIHDYVVDEFKAAKAAYSNLQGIPFAAAGNKDDLMWFEQQWAGLADLKIDIDKKMLDIQLEIDVKIDKAAKKNAKAPAPEADIYNNNQNKDGKKTILVVDGSPIMLKVIREQLKEFYDVVIVTNGKLALKYLKENKVDMMLLDYDMPEMSGLDVLKTMKADTATRNIPAVFLTGVSDRAKIAQALALGPQGYLLKPIDKEKLFAMIHKCIG
;
A
#
# COMPACT_ATOMS: atom_id res chain seq x y z
N MET A 1 12.59 1.59 33.00
CA MET A 1 13.29 2.57 32.14
C MET A 1 13.35 1.99 30.75
N ILE A 2 12.40 2.39 29.89
CA ILE A 2 12.33 1.97 28.47
C ILE A 2 12.97 3.13 27.72
N THR A 3 14.26 2.98 27.43
CA THR A 3 14.99 3.94 26.60
C THR A 3 14.90 3.48 25.15
N GLY A 4 13.84 3.90 24.45
CA GLY A 4 13.91 4.01 23.01
C GLY A 4 15.02 5.00 22.64
N ARG A 5 15.86 4.66 21.70
CA ARG A 5 17.02 5.42 21.26
C ARG A 5 16.66 6.89 21.00
N LEU A 6 17.01 7.76 21.90
CA LEU A 6 17.13 9.19 21.69
C LEU A 6 18.56 9.45 21.15
N GLU A 7 18.74 9.40 19.87
CA GLU A 7 19.83 10.08 19.19
C GLU A 7 19.24 11.03 18.15
N GLY A 8 19.30 12.34 18.47
CA GLY A 8 19.15 13.41 17.49
C GLY A 8 17.87 13.44 16.66
N GLY A 9 16.72 13.79 17.26
CA GLY A 9 15.74 14.65 16.57
C GLY A 9 14.93 14.11 15.39
N ILE A 10 14.70 12.80 15.22
CA ILE A 10 13.57 12.26 14.43
C ILE A 10 13.19 10.93 15.10
N SER A 11 12.05 10.92 15.79
CA SER A 11 11.43 9.66 16.23
C SER A 11 11.10 8.85 14.97
N MET A 12 11.83 7.78 14.68
CA MET A 12 11.47 6.88 13.60
C MET A 12 10.19 6.17 14.02
N LYS A 13 9.08 6.49 13.37
CA LYS A 13 7.83 5.78 13.56
C LYS A 13 7.99 4.37 12.98
N TYR A 14 7.52 3.35 13.70
CA TYR A 14 7.39 2.02 13.12
C TYR A 14 6.42 2.04 11.92
N LYS A 15 6.60 1.08 11.01
CA LYS A 15 5.82 0.93 9.80
C LYS A 15 4.88 -0.23 9.91
N ILE A 16 3.59 0.00 9.71
CA ILE A 16 2.57 -1.03 9.78
C ILE A 16 1.88 -1.15 8.42
N LEU A 17 1.94 -2.35 7.83
CA LEU A 17 1.16 -2.69 6.64
C LEU A 17 -0.18 -3.28 7.08
N ILE A 18 -1.27 -2.57 6.83
CA ILE A 18 -2.61 -3.03 7.13
C ILE A 18 -3.19 -3.73 5.89
N ILE A 19 -3.68 -4.95 6.08
CA ILE A 19 -4.41 -5.71 5.07
C ILE A 19 -5.90 -5.61 5.39
N GLY A 20 -6.69 -5.23 4.41
CA GLY A 20 -8.14 -5.14 4.56
C GLY A 20 -8.85 -5.17 3.22
N GLU A 21 -10.13 -5.56 3.26
CA GLU A 21 -10.93 -5.78 2.07
C GLU A 21 -11.74 -4.54 1.67
N ASP A 22 -12.26 -3.81 2.66
CA ASP A 22 -13.07 -2.62 2.46
C ASP A 22 -12.41 -1.40 3.10
N TYR A 23 -12.33 -0.31 2.33
CA TYR A 23 -11.72 0.94 2.79
C TYR A 23 -12.52 1.58 3.93
N SER A 24 -13.84 1.42 3.97
CA SER A 24 -14.67 1.97 5.05
C SER A 24 -14.30 1.37 6.41
N ASN A 25 -14.04 0.07 6.43
CA ASN A 25 -13.73 -0.68 7.65
C ASN A 25 -12.26 -0.55 8.08
N VAL A 26 -11.37 -0.23 7.14
CA VAL A 26 -9.93 -0.05 7.41
C VAL A 26 -9.60 1.40 7.79
N ASN A 27 -10.45 2.37 7.39
CA ASN A 27 -10.21 3.80 7.64
C ASN A 27 -10.11 4.16 9.12
N ASP A 28 -10.98 3.62 9.96
CA ASP A 28 -10.94 3.93 11.38
C ASP A 28 -9.64 3.45 12.03
N ILE A 29 -9.18 2.26 11.64
CA ILE A 29 -7.88 1.73 12.07
C ILE A 29 -6.75 2.57 11.47
N TYR A 30 -6.82 2.90 10.18
CA TYR A 30 -5.82 3.72 9.50
C TYR A 30 -5.68 5.10 10.15
N ASP A 31 -6.79 5.78 10.42
CA ASP A 31 -6.78 7.12 11.02
C ASP A 31 -6.27 7.13 12.47
N GLN A 32 -6.57 6.09 13.23
CA GLN A 32 -6.08 5.94 14.60
C GLN A 32 -4.58 5.64 14.63
N PHE A 33 -4.15 4.66 13.84
CA PHE A 33 -2.76 4.19 13.82
C PHE A 33 -1.83 5.16 13.09
N GLY A 34 -2.31 5.85 12.06
CA GLY A 34 -1.54 6.84 11.28
C GLY A 34 -1.06 8.04 12.08
N LYS A 35 -1.66 8.31 13.27
CA LYS A 35 -1.19 9.33 14.20
C LYS A 35 0.12 8.92 14.89
N ILE A 36 0.39 7.62 15.03
CA ILE A 36 1.49 7.05 15.81
C ILE A 36 2.52 6.39 14.91
N TYR A 37 2.07 5.66 13.90
CA TYR A 37 2.86 4.84 12.99
C TYR A 37 2.87 5.41 11.56
N GLU A 38 3.85 5.00 10.75
CA GLU A 38 3.76 5.13 9.31
C GLU A 38 2.92 3.95 8.79
N VAL A 39 1.77 4.20 8.20
CA VAL A 39 0.81 3.16 7.83
C VAL A 39 0.63 3.11 6.32
N LEU A 40 0.59 1.90 5.78
CA LEU A 40 0.20 1.61 4.40
C LEU A 40 -0.92 0.56 4.41
N ILE A 41 -1.92 0.73 3.56
CA ILE A 41 -2.98 -0.27 3.35
C ILE A 41 -2.65 -1.10 2.12
N SER A 42 -2.84 -2.41 2.23
CA SER A 42 -2.72 -3.37 1.12
C SER A 42 -4.04 -4.05 0.86
N SER A 43 -4.31 -4.34 -0.42
CA SER A 43 -5.33 -5.32 -0.76
C SER A 43 -4.93 -6.71 -0.23
N PRO A 44 -5.89 -7.63 -0.03
CA PRO A 44 -5.60 -8.98 0.45
C PRO A 44 -4.93 -9.90 -0.58
N ILE A 45 -4.72 -9.44 -1.82
CA ILE A 45 -4.10 -10.25 -2.88
C ILE A 45 -2.64 -10.54 -2.54
N ALA A 46 -2.25 -11.82 -2.58
CA ALA A 46 -0.93 -12.30 -2.19
C ALA A 46 0.24 -11.55 -2.88
N ALA A 47 0.12 -11.29 -4.18
CA ALA A 47 1.14 -10.55 -4.93
C ALA A 47 1.24 -9.08 -4.50
N ASP A 48 0.12 -8.43 -4.15
CA ASP A 48 0.10 -7.05 -3.67
C ASP A 48 0.72 -6.93 -2.29
N ILE A 49 0.40 -7.87 -1.40
CA ILE A 49 1.01 -7.94 -0.07
C ILE A 49 2.53 -8.05 -0.21
N SER A 50 3.02 -8.97 -1.06
CA SER A 50 4.45 -9.15 -1.28
C SER A 50 5.12 -7.89 -1.86
N ALA A 51 4.50 -7.26 -2.86
CA ALA A 51 5.00 -6.01 -3.45
C ALA A 51 5.06 -4.88 -2.42
N HIS A 52 4.00 -4.71 -1.61
CA HIS A 52 3.97 -3.70 -0.56
C HIS A 52 4.98 -3.97 0.55
N VAL A 53 5.18 -5.22 0.95
CA VAL A 53 6.21 -5.59 1.95
C VAL A 53 7.61 -5.22 1.44
N ASN A 54 7.93 -5.54 0.20
CA ASN A 54 9.23 -5.19 -0.39
C ASN A 54 9.47 -3.69 -0.41
N TYR A 55 8.46 -2.95 -0.81
CA TYR A 55 8.55 -1.52 -1.00
C TYR A 55 8.49 -0.74 0.32
N PHE A 56 7.49 -1.03 1.13
CA PHE A 56 7.23 -0.31 2.39
C PHE A 56 8.16 -0.76 3.51
N ARG A 57 8.63 -2.03 3.48
CA ARG A 57 9.43 -2.66 4.53
C ARG A 57 8.80 -2.49 5.90
N PRO A 58 7.59 -3.04 6.11
CA PRO A 58 6.88 -2.86 7.36
C PRO A 58 7.58 -3.58 8.51
N ASP A 59 7.49 -3.00 9.70
CA ASP A 59 7.93 -3.62 10.95
C ASP A 59 6.89 -4.62 11.47
N MET A 60 5.63 -4.49 11.02
CA MET A 60 4.51 -5.39 11.32
C MET A 60 3.51 -5.43 10.17
N ILE A 61 2.92 -6.60 9.93
CA ILE A 61 1.74 -6.75 9.06
C ILE A 61 0.52 -6.93 9.96
N MET A 62 -0.55 -6.20 9.70
CA MET A 62 -1.79 -6.21 10.47
C MET A 62 -2.96 -6.56 9.56
N LEU A 63 -3.79 -7.52 9.96
CA LEU A 63 -5.03 -7.85 9.30
C LEU A 63 -6.18 -7.16 10.05
N SER A 64 -6.94 -6.31 9.38
CA SER A 64 -8.21 -5.79 9.90
C SER A 64 -9.27 -6.86 9.79
N LEU A 65 -9.89 -7.23 10.91
CA LEU A 65 -10.91 -8.29 10.96
C LEU A 65 -12.33 -7.74 10.73
N GLU A 66 -12.53 -6.44 10.80
CA GLU A 66 -13.85 -5.84 10.61
C GLU A 66 -14.36 -6.07 9.18
N GLY A 67 -15.49 -6.77 9.06
CA GLY A 67 -16.11 -7.08 7.77
C GLY A 67 -15.29 -7.99 6.86
N ILE A 68 -14.31 -8.72 7.41
CA ILE A 68 -13.43 -9.58 6.62
C ILE A 68 -14.11 -10.90 6.25
N HIS A 69 -13.79 -11.43 5.09
CA HIS A 69 -14.21 -12.75 4.63
C HIS A 69 -13.09 -13.78 4.77
N ASP A 70 -13.45 -15.06 4.94
CA ASP A 70 -12.50 -16.17 5.14
C ASP A 70 -11.39 -16.21 4.10
N TYR A 71 -11.72 -15.94 2.84
CA TYR A 71 -10.75 -16.00 1.74
C TYR A 71 -9.57 -15.03 1.90
N VAL A 72 -9.76 -13.91 2.61
CA VAL A 72 -8.69 -12.93 2.84
C VAL A 72 -7.60 -13.52 3.72
N VAL A 73 -8.00 -14.27 4.76
CA VAL A 73 -7.03 -14.95 5.63
C VAL A 73 -6.31 -16.05 4.86
N ASP A 74 -7.01 -16.78 4.00
CA ASP A 74 -6.40 -17.82 3.17
C ASP A 74 -5.45 -17.25 2.13
N GLU A 75 -5.78 -16.12 1.50
CA GLU A 75 -4.86 -15.37 0.62
C GLU A 75 -3.61 -14.91 1.38
N PHE A 76 -3.75 -14.40 2.61
CA PHE A 76 -2.60 -14.03 3.43
C PHE A 76 -1.73 -15.23 3.78
N LYS A 77 -2.34 -16.38 4.15
CA LYS A 77 -1.60 -17.63 4.39
C LYS A 77 -0.84 -18.08 3.15
N ALA A 78 -1.50 -18.03 1.98
CA ALA A 78 -0.87 -18.33 0.71
C ALA A 78 0.30 -17.39 0.41
N ALA A 79 0.11 -16.08 0.64
CA ALA A 79 1.18 -15.09 0.51
C ALA A 79 2.36 -15.41 1.43
N LYS A 80 2.10 -15.69 2.72
CA LYS A 80 3.12 -16.01 3.71
C LYS A 80 3.90 -17.29 3.35
N ALA A 81 3.24 -18.26 2.72
CA ALA A 81 3.89 -19.49 2.25
C ALA A 81 4.70 -19.29 0.96
N ALA A 82 4.21 -18.46 0.04
CA ALA A 82 4.80 -18.28 -1.29
C ALA A 82 5.96 -17.27 -1.31
N TYR A 83 5.96 -16.27 -0.42
CA TYR A 83 6.87 -15.14 -0.48
C TYR A 83 7.81 -15.08 0.73
N SER A 84 9.11 -15.24 0.49
CA SER A 84 10.14 -15.24 1.55
C SER A 84 10.28 -13.88 2.25
N ASN A 85 9.98 -12.78 1.57
CA ASN A 85 10.03 -11.43 2.12
C ASN A 85 9.00 -11.15 3.23
N LEU A 86 7.97 -12.00 3.37
CA LEU A 86 7.01 -11.93 4.49
C LEU A 86 7.51 -12.68 5.74
N GLN A 87 8.57 -13.48 5.61
CA GLN A 87 9.10 -14.24 6.72
C GLN A 87 9.77 -13.34 7.77
N GLY A 88 9.55 -13.64 9.03
CA GLY A 88 10.14 -12.90 10.14
C GLY A 88 9.46 -11.56 10.48
N ILE A 89 8.53 -11.05 9.64
CA ILE A 89 7.72 -9.89 9.99
C ILE A 89 6.60 -10.36 10.92
N PRO A 90 6.45 -9.74 12.12
CA PRO A 90 5.37 -10.09 13.03
C PRO A 90 4.00 -9.79 12.40
N PHE A 91 3.06 -10.71 12.62
CA PHE A 91 1.70 -10.62 12.09
C PHE A 91 0.70 -10.38 13.22
N ALA A 92 -0.14 -9.37 13.09
CA ALA A 92 -1.21 -9.03 14.02
C ALA A 92 -2.58 -9.21 13.37
N ALA A 93 -3.56 -9.66 14.15
CA ALA A 93 -4.99 -9.61 13.81
C ALA A 93 -5.65 -8.55 14.69
N ALA A 94 -6.36 -7.59 14.11
CA ALA A 94 -6.99 -6.46 14.80
C ALA A 94 -8.49 -6.43 14.56
N GLY A 95 -9.26 -6.39 15.61
CA GLY A 95 -10.74 -6.36 15.59
C GLY A 95 -11.31 -6.24 16.99
N ASN A 96 -12.63 -6.19 17.10
CA ASN A 96 -13.30 -6.27 18.38
C ASN A 96 -13.18 -7.69 18.99
N LYS A 97 -13.72 -7.90 20.18
CA LYS A 97 -13.60 -9.21 20.87
C LYS A 97 -14.25 -10.35 20.11
N ASP A 98 -15.37 -10.10 19.46
CA ASP A 98 -16.11 -11.14 18.71
C ASP A 98 -15.34 -11.51 17.45
N ASP A 99 -14.78 -10.54 16.73
CA ASP A 99 -13.93 -10.76 15.57
C ASP A 99 -12.68 -11.57 15.94
N LEU A 100 -12.03 -11.23 17.06
CA LEU A 100 -10.85 -11.94 17.55
C LEU A 100 -11.18 -13.37 17.98
N MET A 101 -12.33 -13.60 18.60
CA MET A 101 -12.80 -14.94 18.95
C MET A 101 -13.08 -15.79 17.70
N TRP A 102 -13.80 -15.23 16.73
CA TRP A 102 -14.05 -15.87 15.45
C TRP A 102 -12.73 -16.22 14.73
N PHE A 103 -11.78 -15.28 14.66
CA PHE A 103 -10.48 -15.51 14.04
C PHE A 103 -9.70 -16.64 14.73
N GLU A 104 -9.69 -16.68 16.06
CA GLU A 104 -8.97 -17.71 16.82
C GLU A 104 -9.60 -19.10 16.66
N GLN A 105 -10.92 -19.20 16.52
CA GLN A 105 -11.60 -20.49 16.27
C GLN A 105 -11.21 -21.08 14.92
N GLN A 106 -11.00 -20.26 13.91
CA GLN A 106 -10.70 -20.68 12.54
C GLN A 106 -9.20 -20.86 12.30
N TRP A 107 -8.37 -19.95 12.84
CA TRP A 107 -6.94 -19.84 12.55
C TRP A 107 -6.08 -19.69 13.81
N ALA A 108 -6.32 -20.55 14.79
CA ALA A 108 -5.57 -20.55 16.06
C ALA A 108 -4.05 -20.51 15.83
N GLY A 109 -3.38 -19.57 16.48
CA GLY A 109 -1.92 -19.43 16.44
C GLY A 109 -1.36 -18.86 15.14
N LEU A 110 -2.19 -18.42 14.18
CA LEU A 110 -1.72 -17.75 12.96
C LEU A 110 -1.17 -16.37 13.26
N ALA A 111 -1.85 -15.59 14.12
CA ALA A 111 -1.41 -14.26 14.50
C ALA A 111 -0.39 -14.30 15.66
N ASP A 112 0.67 -13.54 15.52
CA ASP A 112 1.68 -13.32 16.56
C ASP A 112 1.20 -12.38 17.66
N LEU A 113 0.22 -11.53 17.35
CA LEU A 113 -0.42 -10.56 18.24
C LEU A 113 -1.90 -10.44 17.88
N LYS A 114 -2.76 -10.38 18.89
CA LYS A 114 -4.21 -10.11 18.75
C LYS A 114 -4.50 -8.76 19.39
N ILE A 115 -5.03 -7.84 18.61
CA ILE A 115 -5.27 -6.45 18.99
C ILE A 115 -6.77 -6.22 19.13
N ASP A 116 -7.21 -6.08 20.36
CA ASP A 116 -8.58 -5.64 20.67
C ASP A 116 -8.65 -4.12 20.46
N ILE A 117 -9.33 -3.70 19.39
CA ILE A 117 -9.44 -2.29 19.01
C ILE A 117 -10.30 -1.46 19.96
N ASP A 118 -11.07 -2.09 20.84
CA ASP A 118 -11.86 -1.41 21.87
C ASP A 118 -11.00 -0.98 23.09
N LYS A 119 -9.74 -1.44 23.16
CA LYS A 119 -8.80 -0.99 24.19
C LYS A 119 -8.36 0.46 23.97
N LYS A 120 -7.79 1.05 25.02
CA LYS A 120 -7.16 2.37 24.90
C LYS A 120 -5.96 2.29 23.95
N MET A 121 -5.84 3.29 23.09
CA MET A 121 -4.78 3.35 22.07
C MET A 121 -3.36 3.25 22.66
N LEU A 122 -3.15 3.77 23.87
CA LEU A 122 -1.85 3.66 24.55
C LEU A 122 -1.49 2.21 24.89
N ASP A 123 -2.47 1.40 25.31
CA ASP A 123 -2.26 0.00 25.64
C ASP A 123 -1.98 -0.80 24.38
N ILE A 124 -2.72 -0.51 23.30
CA ILE A 124 -2.50 -1.10 21.96
C ILE A 124 -1.10 -0.77 21.46
N GLN A 125 -0.69 0.50 21.54
CA GLN A 125 0.64 0.93 21.13
C GLN A 125 1.74 0.17 21.88
N LEU A 126 1.60 0.02 23.18
CA LEU A 126 2.59 -0.71 24.00
C LEU A 126 2.70 -2.18 23.56
N GLU A 127 1.58 -2.85 23.30
CA GLU A 127 1.56 -4.24 22.83
C GLU A 127 2.28 -4.38 21.48
N ILE A 128 2.03 -3.46 20.55
CA ILE A 128 2.64 -3.42 19.20
C ILE A 128 4.14 -3.16 19.30
N ASP A 129 4.54 -2.11 19.99
CA ASP A 129 5.96 -1.70 20.09
C ASP A 129 6.80 -2.81 20.71
N VAL A 130 6.32 -3.44 21.78
CA VAL A 130 6.98 -4.60 22.41
C VAL A 130 7.11 -5.78 21.44
N LYS A 131 6.09 -6.02 20.60
CA LYS A 131 6.14 -7.13 19.65
C LYS A 131 7.13 -6.86 18.53
N ILE A 132 7.14 -5.66 17.98
CA ILE A 132 8.09 -5.23 16.94
C ILE A 132 9.53 -5.31 17.48
N ASP A 133 9.79 -4.77 18.66
CA ASP A 133 11.12 -4.81 19.29
C ASP A 133 11.64 -6.24 19.50
N LYS A 134 10.76 -7.17 19.91
CA LYS A 134 11.12 -8.58 20.08
C LYS A 134 11.46 -9.22 18.75
N ALA A 135 10.69 -8.93 17.70
CA ALA A 135 10.94 -9.46 16.35
C ALA A 135 12.26 -8.91 15.79
N ALA A 136 12.52 -7.62 15.92
CA ALA A 136 13.77 -6.99 15.48
C ALA A 136 15.00 -7.60 16.15
N LYS A 137 14.95 -7.87 17.47
CA LYS A 137 16.04 -8.54 18.21
C LYS A 137 16.26 -9.99 17.75
N LYS A 138 15.21 -10.69 17.36
CA LYS A 138 15.29 -12.06 16.82
C LYS A 138 15.91 -12.05 15.43
N ASN A 139 15.51 -11.10 14.59
CA ASN A 139 15.98 -10.99 13.20
C ASN A 139 17.41 -10.45 13.11
N ALA A 140 17.88 -9.65 14.08
CA ALA A 140 19.27 -9.18 14.15
C ALA A 140 20.31 -10.32 14.33
N LYS A 141 19.87 -11.53 14.69
CA LYS A 141 20.71 -12.74 14.76
C LYS A 141 20.69 -13.62 13.51
N ALA A 142 19.78 -13.35 12.58
CA ALA A 142 19.76 -13.97 11.27
C ALA A 142 20.52 -13.08 10.28
N PRO A 143 21.33 -13.64 9.34
CA PRO A 143 21.88 -12.84 8.26
C PRO A 143 20.71 -12.17 7.55
N ALA A 144 20.86 -10.87 7.29
CA ALA A 144 19.86 -10.12 6.54
C ALA A 144 19.56 -10.89 5.25
N PRO A 145 18.30 -11.14 4.91
CA PRO A 145 17.99 -11.67 3.60
C PRO A 145 18.60 -10.70 2.59
N GLU A 146 19.49 -11.21 1.77
CA GLU A 146 20.11 -10.45 0.69
C GLU A 146 19.01 -9.77 -0.11
N ALA A 147 19.29 -8.54 -0.52
CA ALA A 147 18.37 -7.63 -1.20
C ALA A 147 18.07 -8.09 -2.64
N ASP A 148 17.51 -9.28 -2.79
CA ASP A 148 17.30 -9.93 -4.09
C ASP A 148 15.90 -9.82 -4.66
N ILE A 149 15.06 -8.86 -4.21
CA ILE A 149 13.65 -8.99 -4.58
C ILE A 149 13.00 -7.71 -5.14
N TYR A 150 13.77 -6.75 -5.59
CA TYR A 150 13.24 -5.74 -6.51
C TYR A 150 13.59 -6.02 -7.97
N ASN A 151 14.13 -7.17 -8.28
CA ASN A 151 14.35 -7.62 -9.67
C ASN A 151 13.14 -8.38 -10.27
N ASN A 152 11.90 -8.09 -9.83
CA ASN A 152 10.76 -8.31 -10.71
C ASN A 152 10.61 -7.19 -11.75
N ASN A 153 11.58 -6.29 -11.87
CA ASN A 153 11.88 -5.55 -13.10
C ASN A 153 12.68 -6.40 -14.11
N GLN A 154 12.64 -7.69 -14.04
CA GLN A 154 12.81 -8.48 -15.22
C GLN A 154 11.45 -8.46 -15.93
N ASN A 155 11.30 -7.49 -16.80
CA ASN A 155 10.45 -7.46 -17.96
C ASN A 155 10.63 -8.80 -18.72
N LYS A 156 10.15 -9.90 -18.11
CA LYS A 156 10.28 -11.25 -18.68
C LYS A 156 9.54 -11.36 -20.00
N ASP A 157 8.57 -10.46 -20.22
CA ASP A 157 7.71 -10.47 -21.40
C ASP A 157 7.70 -9.14 -22.18
N GLY A 158 8.56 -8.17 -21.87
CA GLY A 158 8.58 -6.87 -22.56
C GLY A 158 7.33 -6.01 -22.29
N LYS A 159 6.52 -6.34 -21.27
CA LYS A 159 5.34 -5.55 -20.89
C LYS A 159 5.74 -4.19 -20.33
N LYS A 160 4.97 -3.16 -20.70
CA LYS A 160 5.14 -1.82 -20.14
C LYS A 160 4.61 -1.75 -18.71
N THR A 161 5.29 -1.00 -17.85
CA THR A 161 4.95 -0.84 -16.43
C THR A 161 4.04 0.36 -16.22
N ILE A 162 2.87 0.12 -15.63
CA ILE A 162 1.89 1.15 -15.27
C ILE A 162 1.84 1.25 -13.74
N LEU A 163 2.15 2.43 -13.21
CA LEU A 163 1.97 2.76 -11.80
C LEU A 163 0.57 3.32 -11.57
N VAL A 164 -0.25 2.64 -10.77
CA VAL A 164 -1.58 3.07 -10.39
C VAL A 164 -1.55 3.60 -8.96
N VAL A 165 -1.97 4.83 -8.77
CA VAL A 165 -1.96 5.55 -7.49
C VAL A 165 -3.38 5.97 -7.16
N ASP A 166 -3.97 5.38 -6.13
CA ASP A 166 -5.35 5.68 -5.72
C ASP A 166 -5.51 5.39 -4.23
N GLY A 167 -6.19 6.27 -3.51
CA GLY A 167 -6.47 6.07 -2.08
C GLY A 167 -7.43 4.92 -1.80
N SER A 168 -8.11 4.37 -2.82
CA SER A 168 -9.08 3.29 -2.69
C SER A 168 -8.49 1.93 -3.10
N PRO A 169 -8.28 0.99 -2.18
CA PRO A 169 -7.83 -0.37 -2.50
C PRO A 169 -8.74 -1.10 -3.49
N ILE A 170 -10.05 -0.84 -3.40
CA ILE A 170 -11.02 -1.42 -4.34
C ILE A 170 -10.76 -0.92 -5.76
N MET A 171 -10.52 0.38 -5.93
CA MET A 171 -10.23 0.96 -7.24
C MET A 171 -8.91 0.43 -7.79
N LEU A 172 -7.88 0.34 -6.97
CA LEU A 172 -6.59 -0.26 -7.33
C LEU A 172 -6.77 -1.70 -7.83
N LYS A 173 -7.56 -2.52 -7.11
CA LYS A 173 -7.88 -3.90 -7.50
C LYS A 173 -8.61 -3.94 -8.85
N VAL A 174 -9.64 -3.13 -9.02
CA VAL A 174 -10.43 -3.09 -10.27
C VAL A 174 -9.56 -2.73 -11.46
N ILE A 175 -8.73 -1.70 -11.35
CA ILE A 175 -7.85 -1.26 -12.43
C ILE A 175 -6.81 -2.34 -12.74
N ARG A 176 -6.20 -2.92 -11.70
CA ARG A 176 -5.19 -3.98 -11.87
C ARG A 176 -5.77 -5.21 -12.57
N GLU A 177 -6.94 -5.69 -12.15
CA GLU A 177 -7.59 -6.85 -12.79
C GLU A 177 -7.89 -6.61 -14.27
N GLN A 178 -8.18 -5.37 -14.65
CA GLN A 178 -8.40 -5.03 -16.06
C GLN A 178 -7.10 -5.02 -16.90
N LEU A 179 -5.97 -4.67 -16.27
CA LEU A 179 -4.71 -4.37 -16.98
C LEU A 179 -3.66 -5.49 -16.91
N LYS A 180 -3.67 -6.34 -15.88
CA LYS A 180 -2.60 -7.31 -15.56
C LYS A 180 -2.23 -8.29 -16.66
N GLU A 181 -3.15 -8.60 -17.57
CA GLU A 181 -2.86 -9.49 -18.69
C GLU A 181 -1.99 -8.83 -19.76
N PHE A 182 -2.06 -7.49 -19.88
CA PHE A 182 -1.42 -6.72 -20.94
C PHE A 182 -0.21 -5.91 -20.46
N TYR A 183 -0.21 -5.51 -19.20
CA TYR A 183 0.76 -4.61 -18.59
C TYR A 183 1.31 -5.17 -17.27
N ASP A 184 2.51 -4.71 -16.89
CA ASP A 184 3.01 -4.87 -15.54
C ASP A 184 2.42 -3.76 -14.66
N VAL A 185 1.53 -4.13 -13.74
CA VAL A 185 0.75 -3.16 -12.96
C VAL A 185 1.25 -3.09 -11.53
N VAL A 186 1.79 -1.94 -11.19
CA VAL A 186 2.20 -1.62 -9.82
C VAL A 186 1.16 -0.70 -9.19
N ILE A 187 0.72 -1.03 -7.98
CA ILE A 187 -0.30 -0.26 -7.28
C ILE A 187 0.27 0.34 -5.99
N VAL A 188 -0.08 1.58 -5.70
CA VAL A 188 0.27 2.28 -4.45
C VAL A 188 -0.89 3.14 -3.97
N THR A 189 -1.04 3.27 -2.65
CA THR A 189 -2.21 3.87 -2.02
C THR A 189 -2.07 5.36 -1.70
N ASN A 190 -0.90 5.95 -1.88
CA ASN A 190 -0.70 7.39 -1.60
C ASN A 190 0.42 8.02 -2.43
N GLY A 191 0.41 9.36 -2.49
CA GLY A 191 1.34 10.12 -3.31
C GLY A 191 2.80 10.06 -2.86
N LYS A 192 3.08 9.98 -1.55
CA LYS A 192 4.46 9.90 -1.04
C LYS A 192 5.11 8.59 -1.51
N LEU A 193 4.37 7.50 -1.46
CA LEU A 193 4.81 6.19 -1.92
C LEU A 193 5.03 6.18 -3.43
N ALA A 194 4.13 6.81 -4.19
CA ALA A 194 4.29 6.94 -5.64
C ALA A 194 5.60 7.64 -6.01
N LEU A 195 5.88 8.79 -5.38
CA LEU A 195 7.13 9.54 -5.62
C LEU A 195 8.39 8.78 -5.22
N LYS A 196 8.32 8.01 -4.14
CA LYS A 196 9.44 7.16 -3.72
C LYS A 196 9.66 6.03 -4.74
N TYR A 197 8.59 5.34 -5.17
CA TYR A 197 8.66 4.28 -6.17
C TYR A 197 9.29 4.77 -7.48
N LEU A 198 8.87 5.94 -7.96
CA LEU A 198 9.38 6.56 -9.18
C LEU A 198 10.89 6.90 -9.14
N LYS A 199 11.46 7.12 -7.97
CA LYS A 199 12.92 7.37 -7.82
C LYS A 199 13.76 6.11 -7.99
N GLU A 200 13.18 4.96 -7.67
CA GLU A 200 13.90 3.69 -7.60
C GLU A 200 13.59 2.76 -8.78
N ASN A 201 12.51 3.05 -9.53
CA ASN A 201 11.99 2.13 -10.55
C ASN A 201 11.62 2.84 -11.85
N LYS A 202 11.74 2.11 -12.96
CA LYS A 202 11.23 2.54 -14.26
C LYS A 202 9.73 2.37 -14.32
N VAL A 203 9.03 3.40 -14.76
CA VAL A 203 7.58 3.42 -15.00
C VAL A 203 7.33 4.03 -16.37
N ASP A 204 6.50 3.36 -17.18
CA ASP A 204 6.17 3.82 -18.51
C ASP A 204 4.96 4.78 -18.50
N MET A 205 4.07 4.65 -17.53
CA MET A 205 2.88 5.50 -17.38
C MET A 205 2.37 5.48 -15.94
N MET A 206 1.74 6.57 -15.50
CA MET A 206 1.08 6.65 -14.21
C MET A 206 -0.42 6.95 -14.36
N LEU A 207 -1.26 6.19 -13.67
CA LEU A 207 -2.66 6.49 -13.40
C LEU A 207 -2.75 7.04 -11.97
N LEU A 208 -3.27 8.25 -11.79
CA LEU A 208 -3.12 9.01 -10.57
C LEU A 208 -4.47 9.55 -10.07
N ASP A 209 -4.92 9.09 -8.92
CA ASP A 209 -6.08 9.67 -8.28
C ASP A 209 -5.84 11.14 -7.91
N TYR A 210 -6.85 11.98 -8.13
CA TYR A 210 -6.78 13.40 -7.83
C TYR A 210 -6.90 13.66 -6.33
N ASP A 211 -7.88 13.03 -5.67
CA ASP A 211 -8.22 13.26 -4.27
C ASP A 211 -7.66 12.15 -3.37
N MET A 212 -6.47 12.38 -2.81
CA MET A 212 -5.82 11.48 -1.86
C MET A 212 -5.51 12.20 -0.55
N PRO A 213 -5.56 11.49 0.60
CA PRO A 213 -5.13 12.05 1.87
C PRO A 213 -3.65 12.47 1.85
N GLU A 214 -3.29 13.44 2.68
CA GLU A 214 -1.94 13.97 2.91
C GLU A 214 -1.25 14.60 1.70
N MET A 215 -1.32 14.02 0.52
CA MET A 215 -0.71 14.53 -0.71
C MET A 215 -1.66 14.28 -1.88
N SER A 216 -2.21 15.34 -2.42
CA SER A 216 -3.10 15.27 -3.59
C SER A 216 -2.37 14.78 -4.84
N GLY A 217 -3.11 14.19 -5.78
CA GLY A 217 -2.53 13.85 -7.09
C GLY A 217 -1.94 15.04 -7.82
N LEU A 218 -2.47 16.24 -7.59
CA LEU A 218 -1.92 17.48 -8.12
C LEU A 218 -0.49 17.73 -7.61
N ASP A 219 -0.24 17.51 -6.32
CA ASP A 219 1.07 17.73 -5.70
C ASP A 219 2.08 16.65 -6.14
N VAL A 220 1.61 15.41 -6.34
CA VAL A 220 2.42 14.34 -6.95
C VAL A 220 2.85 14.75 -8.34
N LEU A 221 1.92 15.20 -9.21
CA LEU A 221 2.24 15.60 -10.58
C LEU A 221 3.17 16.80 -10.62
N LYS A 222 2.97 17.82 -9.76
CA LYS A 222 3.90 18.96 -9.63
C LYS A 222 5.32 18.50 -9.32
N THR A 223 5.46 17.59 -8.34
CA THR A 223 6.77 17.07 -7.94
C THR A 223 7.42 16.28 -9.06
N MET A 224 6.66 15.43 -9.76
CA MET A 224 7.18 14.70 -10.93
C MET A 224 7.64 15.63 -12.06
N LYS A 225 6.86 16.68 -12.35
CA LYS A 225 7.21 17.63 -13.43
C LYS A 225 8.43 18.48 -13.10
N ALA A 226 8.73 18.66 -11.82
CA ALA A 226 9.94 19.38 -11.37
C ALA A 226 11.22 18.53 -11.46
N ASP A 227 11.09 17.19 -11.46
CA ASP A 227 12.22 16.27 -11.49
C ASP A 227 12.53 15.81 -12.93
N THR A 228 13.78 15.96 -13.34
CA THR A 228 14.26 15.59 -14.68
C THR A 228 14.13 14.11 -14.99
N ALA A 229 14.18 13.24 -13.97
CA ALA A 229 14.05 11.79 -14.12
C ALA A 229 12.61 11.36 -14.38
N THR A 230 11.62 12.08 -13.86
CA THR A 230 10.21 11.67 -13.88
C THR A 230 9.30 12.58 -14.72
N ARG A 231 9.73 13.80 -15.06
CA ARG A 231 8.89 14.78 -15.77
C ARG A 231 8.30 14.33 -17.09
N ASN A 232 8.95 13.36 -17.76
CA ASN A 232 8.53 12.86 -19.07
C ASN A 232 7.60 11.63 -18.96
N ILE A 233 7.41 11.08 -17.75
CA ILE A 233 6.48 9.96 -17.53
C ILE A 233 5.06 10.49 -17.77
N PRO A 234 4.31 9.87 -18.71
CA PRO A 234 2.92 10.24 -18.95
C PRO A 234 2.07 9.94 -17.72
N ALA A 235 1.28 10.93 -17.29
CA ALA A 235 0.36 10.81 -16.17
C ALA A 235 -1.07 11.12 -16.60
N VAL A 236 -2.01 10.29 -16.18
CA VAL A 236 -3.45 10.44 -16.43
C VAL A 236 -4.16 10.47 -15.08
N PHE A 237 -4.98 11.49 -14.86
CA PHE A 237 -5.76 11.59 -13.64
C PHE A 237 -6.96 10.66 -13.64
N LEU A 238 -7.19 10.04 -12.48
CA LEU A 238 -8.44 9.37 -12.13
C LEU A 238 -9.22 10.32 -11.21
N THR A 239 -10.46 10.67 -11.55
CA THR A 239 -11.22 11.64 -10.76
C THR A 239 -12.69 11.28 -10.66
N GLY A 240 -13.26 11.39 -9.45
CA GLY A 240 -14.70 11.27 -9.21
C GLY A 240 -15.46 12.57 -9.40
N VAL A 241 -14.75 13.66 -9.66
CA VAL A 241 -15.33 15.00 -9.53
C VAL A 241 -15.56 15.64 -10.88
N SER A 242 -16.77 16.17 -11.04
CA SER A 242 -17.17 17.13 -12.09
C SER A 242 -16.72 18.58 -11.79
N ASP A 243 -15.83 18.81 -10.80
CA ASP A 243 -15.37 20.13 -10.44
C ASP A 243 -14.43 20.70 -11.50
N ARG A 244 -14.98 21.59 -12.32
CA ARG A 244 -14.26 22.24 -13.42
C ARG A 244 -13.01 23.01 -12.97
N ALA A 245 -13.00 23.55 -11.75
CA ALA A 245 -11.86 24.31 -11.25
C ALA A 245 -10.68 23.37 -10.92
N LYS A 246 -10.95 22.22 -10.30
CA LYS A 246 -9.94 21.20 -10.03
C LYS A 246 -9.37 20.62 -11.32
N ILE A 247 -10.23 20.32 -12.29
CA ILE A 247 -9.81 19.82 -13.61
C ILE A 247 -8.93 20.87 -14.32
N ALA A 248 -9.29 22.16 -14.28
CA ALA A 248 -8.50 23.22 -14.89
C ALA A 248 -7.10 23.36 -14.26
N GLN A 249 -7.01 23.25 -12.92
CA GLN A 249 -5.72 23.25 -12.21
C GLN A 249 -4.85 22.05 -12.60
N ALA A 250 -5.47 20.87 -12.72
CA ALA A 250 -4.76 19.68 -13.15
C ALA A 250 -4.22 19.80 -14.57
N LEU A 251 -5.04 20.31 -15.50
CA LEU A 251 -4.68 20.49 -16.90
C LEU A 251 -3.52 21.48 -17.11
N ALA A 252 -3.41 22.49 -16.24
CA ALA A 252 -2.31 23.46 -16.28
C ALA A 252 -0.91 22.82 -16.07
N LEU A 253 -0.84 21.62 -15.46
CA LEU A 253 0.41 20.87 -15.27
C LEU A 253 0.74 19.92 -16.43
N GLY A 254 -0.08 19.90 -17.49
CA GLY A 254 0.16 19.09 -18.68
C GLY A 254 0.09 17.58 -18.47
N PRO A 255 -0.94 17.04 -17.77
CA PRO A 255 -1.19 15.61 -17.80
C PRO A 255 -1.61 15.19 -19.20
N GLN A 256 -1.48 13.92 -19.55
CA GLN A 256 -1.92 13.37 -20.83
C GLN A 256 -3.43 13.27 -20.98
N GLY A 257 -4.15 13.31 -19.86
CA GLY A 257 -5.60 13.30 -19.83
C GLY A 257 -6.16 13.05 -18.46
N TYR A 258 -7.46 12.78 -18.43
CA TYR A 258 -8.16 12.34 -17.22
C TYR A 258 -9.24 11.30 -17.57
N LEU A 259 -9.56 10.45 -16.60
CA LEU A 259 -10.63 9.47 -16.66
C LEU A 259 -11.58 9.70 -15.48
N LEU A 260 -12.87 9.70 -15.75
CA LEU A 260 -13.88 9.85 -14.72
C LEU A 260 -14.15 8.51 -14.04
N LYS A 261 -14.23 8.50 -12.72
CA LYS A 261 -14.72 7.37 -11.93
C LYS A 261 -16.28 7.32 -11.99
N PRO A 262 -16.89 6.13 -12.17
CA PRO A 262 -16.27 4.81 -12.29
C PRO A 262 -15.53 4.65 -13.61
N ILE A 263 -14.37 3.95 -13.56
CA ILE A 263 -13.47 3.81 -14.70
C ILE A 263 -14.08 2.85 -15.74
N ASP A 264 -14.34 3.39 -16.89
CA ASP A 264 -14.76 2.61 -18.07
C ASP A 264 -13.56 1.91 -18.69
N LYS A 265 -13.68 0.58 -18.91
CA LYS A 265 -12.59 -0.25 -19.41
C LYS A 265 -12.09 0.19 -20.79
N GLU A 266 -12.99 0.50 -21.71
CA GLU A 266 -12.62 0.86 -23.10
C GLU A 266 -11.88 2.20 -23.12
N LYS A 267 -12.37 3.18 -22.33
CA LYS A 267 -11.71 4.49 -22.17
C LYS A 267 -10.34 4.37 -21.50
N LEU A 268 -10.21 3.47 -20.52
CA LEU A 268 -8.93 3.20 -19.85
C LEU A 268 -7.91 2.68 -20.87
N PHE A 269 -8.26 1.64 -21.63
CA PHE A 269 -7.35 1.08 -22.63
C PHE A 269 -7.03 2.07 -23.76
N ALA A 270 -8.02 2.81 -24.25
CA ALA A 270 -7.81 3.84 -25.27
C ALA A 270 -6.83 4.92 -24.78
N MET A 271 -6.94 5.34 -23.51
CA MET A 271 -6.05 6.33 -22.91
C MET A 271 -4.64 5.79 -22.75
N ILE A 272 -4.48 4.57 -22.27
CA ILE A 272 -3.16 3.93 -22.13
C ILE A 272 -2.51 3.77 -23.51
N HIS A 273 -3.24 3.29 -24.49
CA HIS A 273 -2.73 3.15 -25.86
C HIS A 273 -2.28 4.49 -26.45
N LYS A 274 -3.03 5.57 -26.21
CA LYS A 274 -2.65 6.93 -26.63
C LYS A 274 -1.35 7.40 -25.99
N CYS A 275 -1.08 7.01 -24.74
CA CYS A 275 0.08 7.49 -23.97
C CYS A 275 1.34 6.67 -24.21
N ILE A 276 1.20 5.34 -24.31
CA ILE A 276 2.33 4.41 -24.37
C ILE A 276 2.14 3.26 -25.39
N GLY A 277 1.11 3.32 -26.24
CA GLY A 277 0.82 2.32 -27.24
C GLY A 277 1.83 2.19 -28.38
#